data_0b74d170be83ee157623c1f4044d22ce
#
_entry.id   0b74d170be83ee157623c1f4044d22ce
#
_cell.length_a   1.000
_cell.length_b   1.000
_cell.length_c   1.000
_cell.angle_alpha   90.00
_cell.angle_beta   90.00
_cell.angle_gamma   90.00
#
_symmetry.space_group_name_H-M   'P 1'
#
loop_
_entity.id
_entity.type
_entity.pdbx_description
1 polymer ?
#
loop_
_entity_poly.entity_id
_entity_poly.type
_entity_poly.pdbx_seq_one_letter_code
_entity_poly.pdbx_strand_id
1 'polypeptide(L)'
;MARQKRNSKLKKLRYFFLNDKLHKVLRSSRAKDELVAWCYPDHKRVMYSYSQVEKHMENAYSMKDVSSLLNKHTVTLHDYILEGKIKAPSKMYPIGDPENKHWSKYMFSQKDILSLHEFILDSGHSKNVPSRAELLGLFKHNIILYTKTDNGFVPVWKAE
;
A
#
# COMPACT_ATOMS: atom_id res chain seq x y z
N MET A 1 -26.11 1.72 25.15
CA MET A 1 -24.68 1.69 25.06
C MET A 1 -24.14 2.71 24.08
N ALA A 2 -23.23 3.47 24.53
CA ALA A 2 -22.67 4.47 23.64
C ALA A 2 -21.91 3.79 22.52
N ARG A 3 -22.18 4.25 21.32
CA ARG A 3 -21.40 3.78 20.20
C ARG A 3 -19.98 4.25 20.37
N GLN A 4 -19.08 3.33 20.24
CA GLN A 4 -17.67 3.68 20.33
C GLN A 4 -17.30 4.64 19.22
N LYS A 5 -16.79 5.78 19.58
CA LYS A 5 -16.29 6.71 18.61
C LYS A 5 -15.05 6.19 17.98
N ARG A 6 -15.04 6.19 16.70
CA ARG A 6 -13.86 5.77 16.00
C ARG A 6 -13.01 6.97 15.69
N ASN A 7 -12.03 7.21 16.53
CA ASN A 7 -11.06 8.26 16.28
C ASN A 7 -10.07 7.85 15.21
N SER A 8 -10.03 6.56 14.93
CA SER A 8 -9.19 6.01 13.89
C SER A 8 -10.08 5.45 12.79
N LYS A 9 -9.61 5.52 11.56
CA LYS A 9 -10.30 4.99 10.40
C LYS A 9 -9.66 3.70 9.95
N LEU A 10 -10.49 2.70 9.67
CA LEU A 10 -10.01 1.47 9.08
C LEU A 10 -9.67 1.73 7.62
N LYS A 11 -8.51 1.27 7.22
CA LYS A 11 -8.06 1.38 5.84
C LYS A 11 -7.93 -0.02 5.26
N LYS A 12 -8.77 -0.31 4.28
CA LYS A 12 -8.70 -1.57 3.56
C LYS A 12 -7.88 -1.38 2.30
N LEU A 13 -6.80 -2.13 2.19
CA LEU A 13 -5.94 -2.06 1.02
C LEU A 13 -6.59 -2.82 -0.12
N ARG A 14 -6.58 -2.22 -1.31
CA ARG A 14 -7.24 -2.79 -2.48
C ARG A 14 -6.30 -3.09 -3.63
N TYR A 15 -5.01 -2.81 -3.45
CA TYR A 15 -4.04 -2.97 -4.51
C TYR A 15 -2.97 -3.95 -4.07
N PHE A 16 -2.50 -4.75 -5.00
CA PHE A 16 -1.46 -5.73 -4.68
C PHE A 16 -0.61 -6.01 -5.92
N PHE A 17 0.61 -6.49 -5.67
CA PHE A 17 1.48 -7.00 -6.70
C PHE A 17 1.43 -8.53 -6.67
N LEU A 18 1.36 -9.14 -7.83
CA LEU A 18 1.46 -10.57 -8.01
C LEU A 18 2.29 -10.80 -9.26
N ASN A 19 3.40 -11.53 -9.12
CA ASN A 19 4.35 -11.74 -10.23
C ASN A 19 4.80 -10.40 -10.83
N ASP A 20 5.04 -9.41 -9.96
CA ASP A 20 5.45 -8.05 -10.33
C ASP A 20 4.43 -7.27 -11.13
N LYS A 21 3.20 -7.74 -11.19
CA LYS A 21 2.11 -7.05 -11.87
C LYS A 21 1.18 -6.42 -10.86
N LEU A 22 0.86 -5.16 -11.07
CA LEU A 22 -0.04 -4.41 -10.20
C LEU A 22 -1.48 -4.78 -10.50
N HIS A 23 -2.23 -5.07 -9.45
CA HIS A 23 -3.64 -5.43 -9.53
C HIS A 23 -4.47 -4.57 -8.59
N LYS A 24 -5.74 -4.42 -8.92
CA LYS A 24 -6.73 -3.82 -8.03
C LYS A 24 -7.78 -4.88 -7.70
N VAL A 25 -8.07 -5.05 -6.41
CA VAL A 25 -9.12 -5.97 -5.98
C VAL A 25 -10.47 -5.40 -6.38
N LEU A 26 -11.25 -6.16 -7.15
CA LEU A 26 -12.61 -5.80 -7.52
C LEU A 26 -13.60 -6.42 -6.54
N ARG A 27 -13.39 -7.69 -6.18
CA ARG A 27 -14.14 -8.34 -5.13
C ARG A 27 -13.38 -9.57 -4.65
N SER A 28 -13.64 -9.98 -3.43
CA SER A 28 -13.02 -11.17 -2.89
C SER A 28 -13.98 -11.90 -1.96
N SER A 29 -13.84 -13.21 -1.89
CA SER A 29 -14.62 -14.03 -0.98
C SER A 29 -13.75 -15.17 -0.50
N ARG A 30 -13.47 -15.20 0.80
CA ARG A 30 -12.72 -16.32 1.35
C ARG A 30 -13.56 -17.59 1.38
N ALA A 31 -14.87 -17.44 1.60
CA ALA A 31 -15.78 -18.58 1.61
C ALA A 31 -15.83 -19.29 0.27
N LYS A 32 -15.77 -18.54 -0.82
CA LYS A 32 -15.79 -19.08 -2.18
C LYS A 32 -14.39 -19.27 -2.74
N ASP A 33 -13.37 -18.96 -1.99
CA ASP A 33 -11.98 -19.02 -2.41
C ASP A 33 -11.75 -18.25 -3.71
N GLU A 34 -12.29 -17.05 -3.78
CA GLU A 34 -12.36 -16.29 -5.01
C GLU A 34 -11.76 -14.90 -4.83
N LEU A 35 -10.91 -14.50 -5.74
CA LEU A 35 -10.37 -13.14 -5.80
C LEU A 35 -10.47 -12.66 -7.23
N VAL A 36 -11.31 -11.65 -7.46
CA VAL A 36 -11.44 -11.03 -8.76
C VAL A 36 -10.71 -9.70 -8.72
N ALA A 37 -9.82 -9.52 -9.67
CA ALA A 37 -8.96 -8.34 -9.69
C ALA A 37 -8.79 -7.82 -11.11
N TRP A 38 -8.42 -6.55 -11.21
CA TRP A 38 -8.02 -5.94 -12.46
C TRP A 38 -6.49 -5.97 -12.52
N CYS A 39 -5.95 -6.56 -13.58
CA CYS A 39 -4.51 -6.59 -13.82
C CYS A 39 -4.15 -5.42 -14.73
N TYR A 40 -3.43 -4.43 -14.19
CA TYR A 40 -3.13 -3.22 -14.95
C TYR A 40 -2.25 -3.45 -16.16
N PRO A 41 -1.14 -4.19 -16.05
CA PRO A 41 -0.30 -4.39 -17.23
C PRO A 41 -1.00 -5.11 -18.37
N ASP A 42 -1.89 -6.04 -18.04
CA ASP A 42 -2.58 -6.84 -19.06
C ASP A 42 -3.93 -6.25 -19.47
N HIS A 43 -4.37 -5.19 -18.80
CA HIS A 43 -5.65 -4.52 -19.07
C HIS A 43 -6.82 -5.46 -19.12
N LYS A 44 -6.93 -6.33 -18.13
CA LYS A 44 -8.03 -7.28 -18.09
C LYS A 44 -8.39 -7.65 -16.67
N ARG A 45 -9.62 -8.15 -16.53
CA ARG A 45 -10.10 -8.73 -15.29
C ARG A 45 -9.57 -10.16 -15.19
N VAL A 46 -9.08 -10.51 -14.02
CA VAL A 46 -8.58 -11.86 -13.75
C VAL A 46 -9.26 -12.41 -12.52
N MET A 47 -9.39 -13.74 -12.48
CA MET A 47 -9.94 -14.41 -11.31
C MET A 47 -8.92 -15.42 -10.81
N TYR A 48 -8.66 -15.39 -9.51
CA TYR A 48 -7.72 -16.28 -8.86
C TYR A 48 -8.40 -17.05 -7.74
N SER A 49 -7.84 -18.21 -7.41
CA SER A 49 -8.13 -18.85 -6.15
C SER A 49 -7.44 -18.04 -5.04
N TYR A 50 -8.22 -17.51 -4.12
CA TYR A 50 -7.69 -16.64 -3.07
C TYR A 50 -6.59 -17.35 -2.27
N SER A 51 -6.84 -18.59 -1.87
CA SER A 51 -5.87 -19.34 -1.06
C SER A 51 -4.57 -19.62 -1.80
N GLN A 52 -4.63 -19.76 -3.13
CA GLN A 52 -3.42 -20.02 -3.91
C GLN A 52 -2.57 -18.78 -4.09
N VAL A 53 -3.18 -17.63 -4.32
CA VAL A 53 -2.41 -16.41 -4.57
C VAL A 53 -2.04 -15.66 -3.31
N GLU A 54 -2.78 -15.86 -2.23
CA GLU A 54 -2.54 -15.13 -0.98
C GLU A 54 -1.10 -15.26 -0.49
N LYS A 55 -0.48 -16.40 -0.71
CA LYS A 55 0.89 -16.64 -0.28
C LYS A 55 1.93 -15.86 -1.07
N HIS A 56 1.57 -15.43 -2.26
CA HIS A 56 2.50 -14.80 -3.19
C HIS A 56 2.17 -13.35 -3.50
N MET A 57 1.03 -12.89 -3.05
CA MET A 57 0.64 -11.51 -3.30
C MET A 57 1.27 -10.59 -2.25
N GLU A 58 1.53 -9.38 -2.68
CA GLU A 58 2.17 -8.37 -1.86
C GLU A 58 1.35 -7.09 -1.96
N ASN A 59 1.01 -6.48 -0.84
CA ASN A 59 0.24 -5.25 -0.85
C ASN A 59 0.97 -4.15 -1.61
N ALA A 60 0.20 -3.36 -2.35
CA ALA A 60 0.69 -2.15 -2.97
C ALA A 60 0.11 -0.95 -2.23
N TYR A 61 0.92 0.06 -2.05
CA TYR A 61 0.57 1.22 -1.23
C TYR A 61 0.61 2.48 -2.08
N SER A 62 -0.42 3.32 -1.92
CA SER A 62 -0.45 4.62 -2.59
C SER A 62 0.51 5.59 -1.90
N MET A 63 0.79 6.72 -2.55
CA MET A 63 1.60 7.78 -1.95
C MET A 63 1.01 8.20 -0.60
N LYS A 64 -0.31 8.30 -0.53
CA LYS A 64 -0.99 8.69 0.70
C LYS A 64 -0.83 7.64 1.79
N ASP A 65 -0.89 6.37 1.43
CA ASP A 65 -0.65 5.29 2.38
C ASP A 65 0.77 5.35 2.94
N VAL A 66 1.75 5.54 2.06
CA VAL A 66 3.15 5.62 2.46
C VAL A 66 3.39 6.84 3.35
N SER A 67 2.77 7.97 3.01
CA SER A 67 2.82 9.17 3.82
C SER A 67 2.39 8.88 5.25
N SER A 68 1.29 8.16 5.41
CA SER A 68 0.78 7.81 6.72
C SER A 68 1.66 6.78 7.43
N LEU A 69 2.16 5.79 6.70
CA LEU A 69 3.02 4.76 7.28
C LEU A 69 4.34 5.32 7.79
N LEU A 70 4.92 6.26 7.06
CA LEU A 70 6.23 6.83 7.41
C LEU A 70 6.14 8.15 8.13
N ASN A 71 4.91 8.66 8.33
CA ASN A 71 4.67 9.94 8.98
C ASN A 71 5.43 11.07 8.29
N LYS A 72 5.33 11.13 6.97
CA LYS A 72 5.92 12.15 6.12
C LYS A 72 4.89 12.71 5.17
N HIS A 73 4.98 13.99 4.86
CA HIS A 73 4.06 14.60 3.91
C HIS A 73 4.25 14.05 2.52
N THR A 74 3.14 13.92 1.79
CA THR A 74 3.18 13.45 0.40
C THR A 74 4.06 14.34 -0.47
N VAL A 75 4.07 15.64 -0.21
CA VAL A 75 4.90 16.59 -0.95
C VAL A 75 6.38 16.23 -0.77
N THR A 76 6.79 15.95 0.45
CA THR A 76 8.17 15.58 0.76
C THR A 76 8.57 14.31 0.02
N LEU A 77 7.70 13.29 0.05
CA LEU A 77 7.96 12.03 -0.63
C LEU A 77 8.05 12.22 -2.15
N HIS A 78 7.17 13.04 -2.69
CA HIS A 78 7.15 13.33 -4.12
C HIS A 78 8.44 14.05 -4.54
N ASP A 79 8.91 14.98 -3.71
CA ASP A 79 10.16 15.69 -3.97
C ASP A 79 11.34 14.74 -4.00
N TYR A 80 11.38 13.75 -3.12
CA TYR A 80 12.45 12.76 -3.13
C TYR A 80 12.51 12.01 -4.46
N ILE A 81 11.33 11.69 -5.01
CA ILE A 81 11.27 11.03 -6.32
C ILE A 81 11.73 11.96 -7.43
N LEU A 82 11.23 13.20 -7.44
CA LEU A 82 11.58 14.16 -8.48
C LEU A 82 13.06 14.53 -8.48
N GLU A 83 13.67 14.57 -7.30
CA GLU A 83 15.08 14.90 -7.15
C GLU A 83 15.98 13.70 -7.37
N GLY A 84 15.42 12.55 -7.67
CA GLY A 84 16.20 11.36 -7.93
C GLY A 84 16.84 10.75 -6.69
N LYS A 85 16.41 11.15 -5.49
CA LYS A 85 16.98 10.64 -4.24
C LYS A 85 16.55 9.21 -3.96
N ILE A 86 15.42 8.81 -4.50
CA ILE A 86 14.94 7.44 -4.44
C ILE A 86 14.47 7.03 -5.83
N LYS A 87 14.47 5.72 -6.08
CA LYS A 87 13.96 5.20 -7.34
C LYS A 87 12.45 5.40 -7.40
N ALA A 88 11.95 5.85 -8.54
CA ALA A 88 10.53 6.03 -8.73
C ALA A 88 9.81 4.68 -8.67
N PRO A 89 8.73 4.58 -7.88
CA PRO A 89 7.95 3.36 -7.84
C PRO A 89 7.10 3.18 -9.09
N SER A 90 6.44 2.03 -9.18
CA SER A 90 5.54 1.74 -10.28
C SER A 90 4.40 2.74 -10.34
N LYS A 91 3.86 2.95 -11.53
CA LYS A 91 2.70 3.83 -11.71
C LYS A 91 1.46 3.02 -12.04
N MET A 92 0.35 3.50 -11.53
CA MET A 92 -0.96 2.92 -11.79
C MET A 92 -1.74 3.86 -12.68
N TYR A 93 -2.38 3.30 -13.69
CA TYR A 93 -3.27 4.06 -14.57
C TYR A 93 -4.73 3.73 -14.26
N PRO A 94 -5.66 4.62 -14.62
CA PRO A 94 -7.08 4.30 -14.45
C PRO A 94 -7.48 3.05 -15.20
N ILE A 95 -8.42 2.31 -14.63
CA ILE A 95 -8.95 1.11 -15.27
C ILE A 95 -9.66 1.52 -16.55
N GLY A 96 -9.31 0.83 -17.65
CA GLY A 96 -9.96 1.05 -18.93
C GLY A 96 -9.45 2.23 -19.73
N ASP A 97 -8.49 2.97 -19.20
CA ASP A 97 -7.94 4.14 -19.90
C ASP A 97 -6.44 4.24 -19.67
N PRO A 98 -5.66 3.37 -20.31
CA PRO A 98 -4.22 3.35 -20.13
C PRO A 98 -3.51 4.58 -20.69
N GLU A 99 -4.17 5.30 -21.56
CA GLU A 99 -3.56 6.49 -22.18
C GLU A 99 -3.74 7.76 -21.36
N ASN A 100 -4.62 7.72 -20.37
CA ASN A 100 -4.87 8.89 -19.53
C ASN A 100 -3.81 8.98 -18.44
N LYS A 101 -2.64 9.46 -18.83
CA LYS A 101 -1.49 9.55 -17.93
C LYS A 101 -1.66 10.59 -16.83
N HIS A 102 -2.61 11.50 -16.99
CA HIS A 102 -2.86 12.53 -15.97
C HIS A 102 -3.39 11.94 -14.68
N TRP A 103 -3.99 10.77 -14.75
CA TRP A 103 -4.56 10.10 -13.58
C TRP A 103 -3.65 9.03 -13.01
N SER A 104 -2.44 8.90 -13.55
CA SER A 104 -1.51 7.90 -13.04
C SER A 104 -1.08 8.27 -11.62
N LYS A 105 -0.89 7.24 -10.81
CA LYS A 105 -0.46 7.38 -9.42
C LYS A 105 0.70 6.45 -9.17
N TYR A 106 1.58 6.85 -8.27
CA TYR A 106 2.64 5.96 -7.81
C TYR A 106 2.06 4.92 -6.87
N MET A 107 2.47 3.68 -7.07
CA MET A 107 2.12 2.58 -6.19
C MET A 107 3.41 1.94 -5.70
N PHE A 108 3.57 1.89 -4.40
CA PHE A 108 4.79 1.44 -3.76
C PHE A 108 4.67 -0.03 -3.38
N SER A 109 5.71 -0.80 -3.69
CA SER A 109 5.84 -2.16 -3.15
C SER A 109 6.45 -2.07 -1.76
N GLN A 110 6.48 -3.20 -1.04
CA GLN A 110 7.16 -3.26 0.24
C GLN A 110 8.64 -2.89 0.10
N LYS A 111 9.26 -3.36 -0.96
CA LYS A 111 10.66 -3.06 -1.25
C LYS A 111 10.87 -1.57 -1.45
N ASP A 112 9.98 -0.92 -2.19
CA ASP A 112 10.04 0.52 -2.42
C ASP A 112 9.96 1.28 -1.09
N ILE A 113 9.05 0.86 -0.22
CA ILE A 113 8.87 1.52 1.08
C ILE A 113 10.09 1.33 1.97
N LEU A 114 10.67 0.14 1.97
CA LEU A 114 11.86 -0.11 2.78
C LEU A 114 13.06 0.72 2.30
N SER A 115 13.20 0.88 0.98
CA SER A 115 14.26 1.73 0.43
C SER A 115 14.05 3.19 0.82
N LEU A 116 12.83 3.65 0.74
CA LEU A 116 12.48 5.01 1.15
C LEU A 116 12.72 5.22 2.64
N HIS A 117 12.31 4.25 3.44
CA HIS A 117 12.52 4.28 4.89
C HIS A 117 14.01 4.40 5.23
N GLU A 118 14.83 3.60 4.57
CA GLU A 118 16.28 3.63 4.77
C GLU A 118 16.86 5.00 4.40
N PHE A 119 16.39 5.57 3.29
CA PHE A 119 16.82 6.91 2.89
C PHE A 119 16.45 7.95 3.95
N ILE A 120 15.23 7.88 4.49
CA ILE A 120 14.77 8.81 5.50
C ILE A 120 15.62 8.71 6.78
N LEU A 121 15.92 7.49 7.22
CA LEU A 121 16.76 7.29 8.40
C LEU A 121 18.17 7.81 8.17
N ASP A 122 18.74 7.54 7.01
CA ASP A 122 20.10 7.98 6.68
C ASP A 122 20.19 9.51 6.56
N SER A 123 19.09 10.15 6.22
CA SER A 123 19.03 11.61 6.09
C SER A 123 18.81 12.32 7.43
N GLY A 124 18.64 11.58 8.50
CA GLY A 124 18.42 12.18 9.82
C GLY A 124 17.01 12.67 10.06
N HIS A 125 16.06 12.35 9.20
CA HIS A 125 14.68 12.80 9.33
C HIS A 125 13.79 11.71 9.95
N SER A 126 14.26 11.06 10.99
CA SER A 126 13.63 9.89 11.57
C SER A 126 12.60 10.19 12.66
N LYS A 127 12.32 11.45 12.95
CA LYS A 127 11.37 11.80 14.00
C LYS A 127 9.99 11.23 13.66
N ASN A 128 9.42 10.48 14.61
CA ASN A 128 8.09 9.86 14.48
C ASN A 128 7.96 8.88 13.30
N VAL A 129 9.08 8.44 12.77
CA VAL A 129 9.10 7.42 11.72
C VAL A 129 9.15 6.05 12.40
N PRO A 130 8.33 5.08 11.96
CA PRO A 130 8.35 3.76 12.56
C PRO A 130 9.70 3.08 12.35
N SER A 131 10.02 2.13 13.20
CA SER A 131 11.24 1.34 13.03
C SER A 131 11.06 0.36 11.87
N ARG A 132 12.19 -0.18 11.39
CA ARG A 132 12.13 -1.20 10.35
C ARG A 132 11.33 -2.42 10.82
N ALA A 133 11.49 -2.81 12.08
CA ALA A 133 10.76 -3.96 12.62
C ALA A 133 9.25 -3.72 12.59
N GLU A 134 8.82 -2.50 12.91
CA GLU A 134 7.41 -2.14 12.86
C GLU A 134 6.86 -2.20 11.44
N LEU A 135 7.62 -1.70 10.47
CA LEU A 135 7.23 -1.77 9.07
C LEU A 135 7.12 -3.21 8.59
N LEU A 136 8.10 -4.04 8.93
CA LEU A 136 8.07 -5.45 8.54
C LEU A 136 6.88 -6.17 9.15
N GLY A 137 6.50 -5.78 10.37
CA GLY A 137 5.30 -6.32 11.00
C GLY A 137 4.04 -5.98 10.23
N LEU A 138 3.96 -4.76 9.71
CA LEU A 138 2.83 -4.34 8.88
C LEU A 138 2.76 -5.14 7.58
N PHE A 139 3.91 -5.44 7.00
CA PHE A 139 3.97 -6.10 5.71
C PHE A 139 3.64 -7.58 5.74
N LYS A 140 3.56 -8.19 6.92
CA LYS A 140 3.24 -9.61 7.04
C LYS A 140 1.83 -9.95 6.61
N HIS A 141 0.96 -8.96 6.51
CA HIS A 141 -0.44 -9.17 6.18
C HIS A 141 -0.73 -8.67 4.77
N ASN A 142 -1.39 -9.51 3.99
CA ASN A 142 -1.79 -9.16 2.64
C ASN A 142 -3.26 -8.75 2.63
N ILE A 143 -3.56 -7.62 2.00
CA ILE A 143 -4.93 -7.08 1.87
C ILE A 143 -5.61 -7.04 3.24
N ILE A 144 -4.99 -6.37 4.19
CA ILE A 144 -5.49 -6.28 5.55
C ILE A 144 -6.10 -4.92 5.81
N LEU A 145 -6.78 -4.84 6.93
CA LEU A 145 -7.29 -3.58 7.44
C LEU A 145 -6.23 -2.95 8.32
N TYR A 146 -5.99 -1.69 8.10
CA TYR A 146 -5.16 -0.88 8.99
C TYR A 146 -6.05 0.11 9.70
N THR A 147 -5.66 0.48 10.91
CA THR A 147 -6.30 1.55 11.65
C THR A 147 -5.43 2.78 11.51
N LYS A 148 -5.99 3.85 10.97
CA LYS A 148 -5.27 5.09 10.84
C LYS A 148 -5.32 5.86 12.16
N THR A 149 -4.15 6.27 12.64
CA THR A 149 -4.01 7.09 13.85
C THR A 149 -3.25 8.36 13.49
N ASP A 150 -3.09 9.25 14.47
CA ASP A 150 -2.33 10.48 14.26
C ASP A 150 -0.86 10.20 13.95
N ASN A 151 -0.38 9.02 14.30
CA ASN A 151 1.00 8.64 14.06
C ASN A 151 1.17 7.72 12.85
N GLY A 152 0.14 7.61 12.01
CA GLY A 152 0.17 6.77 10.82
C GLY A 152 -0.76 5.58 10.93
N PHE A 153 -0.53 4.57 10.12
CA PHE A 153 -1.32 3.35 10.13
C PHE A 153 -0.70 2.32 11.06
N VAL A 154 -1.56 1.62 11.79
CA VAL A 154 -1.13 0.47 12.60
C VAL A 154 -2.01 -0.71 12.22
N PRO A 155 -1.50 -1.95 12.32
CA PRO A 155 -2.30 -3.14 12.03
C PRO A 155 -3.48 -3.24 13.00
N VAL A 156 -4.59 -3.80 12.52
CA VAL A 156 -5.77 -3.95 13.35
C VAL A 156 -5.48 -4.71 14.63
N TRP A 157 -4.61 -5.71 14.55
CA TRP A 157 -4.28 -6.53 15.70
C TRP A 157 -3.44 -5.81 16.77
N LYS A 158 -2.97 -4.61 16.45
CA LYS A 158 -2.26 -3.77 17.42
C LYS A 158 -3.06 -2.55 17.86
N ALA A 159 -4.24 -2.38 17.32
CA ALA A 159 -5.02 -1.15 17.50
C ALA A 159 -5.88 -1.15 18.76
N GLU A 160 -5.35 -1.64 19.84
CA GLU A 160 -6.13 -1.67 21.09
C GLU A 160 -5.74 -0.55 22.02
#